data_857dbe3c42a7dafb7415de275780742b
#
_entry.id   857dbe3c42a7dafb7415de275780742b
#
_cell.length_a   1.000
_cell.length_b   1.000
_cell.length_c   1.000
_cell.angle_alpha   90.00
_cell.angle_beta   90.00
_cell.angle_gamma   90.00
#
_symmetry.space_group_name_H-M   'P 1'
#
loop_
_entity.id
_entity.type
_entity.pdbx_description
1 polymer ?
#
loop_
_entity_poly.entity_id
_entity_poly.type
_entity_poly.pdbx_seq_one_letter_code
_entity_poly.pdbx_strand_id
1 'polypeptide(L)'
;MSKKKNSQLYTRKELRWDKLDNTANLFPVIVSESVSNVYRLSVTLKEEIDPDMLQKALNKVLPYFDVFKMRLKKGMFWYYFETNRKPTPKVLPENTYPCMYINPYTNNEYLFRVTYYEKRINLEVFHVLTDGSGALTFLKELTYQYLRYKHPELKKLNNHVLQAETSLDSEDSYVKNYKKSAKKGYKTEKAVIIKGEKLPVNNFGIIHGYLNVAEIKAVAKKYDLTINQLLVGTFIWSVYKEYLKCMPGDKPISACVPVNLRPYFNSDTTKNFFAVASAVFKPTEDSYTYEQVLAIVKESLEKQITRENLEKLFSYMYPMKRIGCLEWCLCS
;
A
#
# COMPACT_ATOMS: atom_id res chain seq x y z
N MET A 1 -55.05 7.35 27.66
CA MET A 1 -53.71 7.96 27.75
C MET A 1 -52.66 6.84 27.69
N SER A 2 -52.14 6.58 26.51
CA SER A 2 -51.17 5.48 26.30
C SER A 2 -49.76 6.08 26.30
N LYS A 3 -48.91 5.65 27.24
CA LYS A 3 -47.51 6.04 27.33
C LYS A 3 -46.71 5.28 26.26
N LYS A 4 -46.32 5.96 25.18
CA LYS A 4 -45.30 5.46 24.25
C LYS A 4 -43.98 5.31 25.01
N LYS A 5 -43.54 4.06 25.24
CA LYS A 5 -42.18 3.74 25.65
C LYS A 5 -41.24 4.00 24.46
N ASN A 6 -40.41 5.05 24.55
CA ASN A 6 -39.25 5.21 23.68
C ASN A 6 -38.27 4.10 24.00
N SER A 7 -38.24 3.04 23.20
CA SER A 7 -37.16 2.09 23.19
C SER A 7 -35.99 2.71 22.39
N GLN A 8 -35.06 3.33 23.10
CA GLN A 8 -33.72 3.57 22.52
C GLN A 8 -33.12 2.21 22.20
N LEU A 9 -33.12 1.86 20.93
CA LEU A 9 -32.33 0.77 20.38
C LEU A 9 -30.86 1.13 20.57
N TYR A 10 -30.28 0.69 21.68
CA TYR A 10 -28.85 0.54 21.81
C TYR A 10 -28.44 -0.59 20.84
N THR A 11 -28.10 -0.25 19.63
CA THR A 11 -27.42 -1.18 18.73
C THR A 11 -26.14 -1.61 19.41
N ARG A 12 -26.16 -2.83 19.94
CA ARG A 12 -24.98 -3.56 20.43
C ARG A 12 -24.00 -3.57 19.26
N LYS A 13 -22.96 -2.70 19.28
CA LYS A 13 -21.87 -2.75 18.30
C LYS A 13 -21.21 -4.11 18.43
N GLU A 14 -21.57 -5.02 17.57
CA GLU A 14 -21.02 -6.39 17.58
C GLU A 14 -19.51 -6.36 17.41
N LEU A 15 -18.82 -7.17 18.21
CA LEU A 15 -17.41 -7.46 17.99
C LEU A 15 -17.32 -8.21 16.67
N ARG A 16 -16.88 -7.51 15.64
CA ARG A 16 -16.60 -8.13 14.34
C ARG A 16 -15.14 -8.60 14.36
N TRP A 17 -14.94 -9.86 14.09
CA TRP A 17 -13.63 -10.39 13.73
C TRP A 17 -13.62 -10.75 12.25
N ASP A 18 -12.46 -10.65 11.61
CA ASP A 18 -12.33 -10.86 10.19
C ASP A 18 -11.00 -11.57 9.91
N LYS A 19 -10.96 -12.33 8.82
CA LYS A 19 -9.72 -12.97 8.37
C LYS A 19 -8.85 -11.92 7.67
N LEU A 20 -7.53 -12.11 7.77
CA LEU A 20 -6.62 -11.35 6.94
C LEU A 20 -6.85 -11.72 5.47
N ASP A 21 -6.74 -10.73 4.57
CA ASP A 21 -6.70 -11.01 3.14
C ASP A 21 -5.44 -11.81 2.76
N ASN A 22 -5.35 -12.22 1.50
CA ASN A 22 -4.29 -13.11 1.04
C ASN A 22 -2.89 -12.53 1.30
N THR A 23 -2.69 -11.26 0.99
CA THR A 23 -1.39 -10.57 1.11
C THR A 23 -1.11 -10.18 2.56
N ALA A 24 -2.14 -9.79 3.31
CA ALA A 24 -2.02 -9.40 4.72
C ALA A 24 -1.45 -10.52 5.61
N ASN A 25 -1.64 -11.79 5.26
CA ASN A 25 -1.07 -12.90 6.03
C ASN A 25 0.46 -12.94 6.04
N LEU A 26 1.10 -12.37 5.04
CA LEU A 26 2.56 -12.34 4.93
C LEU A 26 3.19 -11.35 5.93
N PHE A 27 2.62 -10.17 6.06
CA PHE A 27 3.25 -9.06 6.78
C PHE A 27 3.52 -9.33 8.28
N PRO A 28 2.59 -9.95 9.06
CA PRO A 28 2.86 -10.25 10.47
C PRO A 28 3.96 -11.28 10.71
N VAL A 29 4.26 -12.10 9.70
CA VAL A 29 5.28 -13.15 9.80
C VAL A 29 6.67 -12.59 9.58
N ILE A 30 6.80 -11.62 8.66
CA ILE A 30 8.10 -11.04 8.28
C ILE A 30 8.43 -9.74 8.98
N VAL A 31 7.54 -9.22 9.85
CA VAL A 31 7.77 -7.97 10.57
C VAL A 31 8.83 -8.14 11.65
N SER A 32 9.74 -7.17 11.69
CA SER A 32 10.75 -7.03 12.75
C SER A 32 11.04 -5.55 12.99
N GLU A 33 11.84 -5.20 13.96
CA GLU A 33 12.27 -3.81 14.18
C GLU A 33 13.01 -3.23 12.96
N SER A 34 13.78 -4.07 12.26
CA SER A 34 14.51 -3.69 11.04
C SER A 34 13.65 -3.74 9.76
N VAL A 35 12.54 -4.50 9.78
CA VAL A 35 11.62 -4.64 8.65
C VAL A 35 10.20 -4.39 9.15
N SER A 36 9.84 -3.12 9.27
CA SER A 36 8.57 -2.72 9.88
C SER A 36 7.34 -3.04 9.04
N ASN A 37 7.50 -3.20 7.72
CA ASN A 37 6.39 -3.27 6.76
C ASN A 37 5.39 -2.11 6.90
N VAL A 38 5.86 -0.97 7.36
CA VAL A 38 5.10 0.28 7.44
C VAL A 38 5.46 1.14 6.25
N TYR A 39 4.47 1.68 5.59
CA TYR A 39 4.65 2.67 4.52
C TYR A 39 3.99 3.98 4.88
N ARG A 40 4.42 5.06 4.23
CA ARG A 40 3.95 6.42 4.48
C ARG A 40 3.33 7.02 3.24
N LEU A 41 2.19 7.68 3.43
CA LEU A 41 1.64 8.67 2.51
C LEU A 41 1.63 10.03 3.22
N SER A 42 1.92 11.08 2.47
CA SER A 42 1.95 12.44 3.03
C SER A 42 1.23 13.43 2.13
N VAL A 43 0.65 14.46 2.74
CA VAL A 43 0.10 15.60 2.04
C VAL A 43 0.70 16.88 2.65
N THR A 44 1.19 17.76 1.80
CA THR A 44 1.71 19.08 2.22
C THR A 44 0.69 20.15 1.86
N LEU A 45 0.28 20.92 2.85
CA LEU A 45 -0.67 22.02 2.71
C LEU A 45 0.06 23.37 2.56
N LYS A 46 -0.69 24.42 2.33
CA LYS A 46 -0.13 25.79 2.24
C LYS A 46 0.14 26.41 3.61
N GLU A 47 -0.58 25.97 4.62
CA GLU A 47 -0.57 26.51 5.98
C GLU A 47 -0.05 25.50 6.99
N GLU A 48 0.40 25.98 8.14
CA GLU A 48 0.81 25.17 9.29
C GLU A 48 -0.34 24.29 9.78
N ILE A 49 0.01 23.06 10.16
CA ILE A 49 -0.95 22.09 10.68
C ILE A 49 -1.32 22.43 12.10
N ASP A 50 -2.62 22.56 12.35
CA ASP A 50 -3.20 22.62 13.68
C ASP A 50 -3.47 21.20 14.20
N PRO A 51 -2.75 20.74 15.23
CA PRO A 51 -2.88 19.37 15.73
C PRO A 51 -4.24 19.06 16.34
N ASP A 52 -4.89 20.04 16.98
CA ASP A 52 -6.20 19.83 17.59
C ASP A 52 -7.29 19.67 16.53
N MET A 53 -7.23 20.48 15.48
CA MET A 53 -8.13 20.32 14.34
C MET A 53 -7.89 19.01 13.60
N LEU A 54 -6.61 18.59 13.46
CA LEU A 54 -6.28 17.31 12.83
C LEU A 54 -6.76 16.12 13.67
N GLN A 55 -6.66 16.20 15.00
CA GLN A 55 -7.24 15.20 15.90
C GLN A 55 -8.75 15.14 15.79
N LYS A 56 -9.44 16.30 15.73
CA LYS A 56 -10.89 16.36 15.51
C LYS A 56 -11.28 15.73 14.17
N ALA A 57 -10.51 15.99 13.11
CA ALA A 57 -10.73 15.39 11.80
C ALA A 57 -10.56 13.87 11.84
N LEU A 58 -9.51 13.37 12.48
CA LEU A 58 -9.27 11.94 12.64
C LEU A 58 -10.42 11.26 13.43
N ASN A 59 -10.86 11.84 14.53
CA ASN A 59 -11.99 11.34 15.32
C ASN A 59 -13.29 11.28 14.50
N LYS A 60 -13.47 12.23 13.57
CA LYS A 60 -14.66 12.28 12.69
C LYS A 60 -14.59 11.26 11.57
N VAL A 61 -13.42 11.03 10.98
CA VAL A 61 -13.25 10.19 9.78
C VAL A 61 -13.15 8.71 10.13
N LEU A 62 -12.39 8.36 11.17
CA LEU A 62 -12.11 6.98 11.54
C LEU A 62 -13.35 6.08 11.66
N PRO A 63 -14.50 6.52 12.23
CA PRO A 63 -15.70 5.69 12.31
C PRO A 63 -16.25 5.19 10.97
N TYR A 64 -15.95 5.88 9.88
CA TYR A 64 -16.43 5.53 8.54
C TYR A 64 -15.52 4.54 7.79
N PHE A 65 -14.34 4.24 8.34
CA PHE A 65 -13.36 3.33 7.72
C PHE A 65 -13.20 2.06 8.56
N ASP A 66 -14.02 1.06 8.30
CA ASP A 66 -14.03 -0.18 9.10
C ASP A 66 -12.68 -0.89 9.11
N VAL A 67 -11.96 -0.90 7.99
CA VAL A 67 -10.61 -1.49 7.91
C VAL A 67 -9.65 -0.80 8.89
N PHE A 68 -9.70 0.54 9.00
CA PHE A 68 -8.83 1.29 9.91
C PHE A 68 -9.19 1.13 11.40
N LYS A 69 -10.38 0.63 11.69
CA LYS A 69 -10.80 0.30 13.08
C LYS A 69 -10.39 -1.08 13.54
N MET A 70 -9.66 -1.83 12.72
CA MET A 70 -9.23 -3.17 13.08
C MET A 70 -7.92 -3.13 13.87
N ARG A 71 -7.77 -4.11 14.78
CA ARG A 71 -6.53 -4.45 15.44
C ARG A 71 -6.14 -5.88 15.09
N LEU A 72 -4.84 -6.16 15.11
CA LEU A 72 -4.29 -7.47 14.81
C LEU A 72 -4.23 -8.32 16.08
N LYS A 73 -4.73 -9.53 16.01
CA LYS A 73 -4.64 -10.53 17.08
C LYS A 73 -3.95 -11.79 16.56
N LYS A 74 -3.22 -12.44 17.44
CA LYS A 74 -2.59 -13.72 17.19
C LYS A 74 -3.42 -14.83 17.84
N GLY A 75 -3.97 -15.74 17.03
CA GLY A 75 -4.56 -16.99 17.49
C GLY A 75 -3.48 -18.04 17.72
N MET A 76 -3.89 -19.31 17.91
CA MET A 76 -2.94 -20.40 18.14
C MET A 76 -2.03 -20.64 16.92
N PHE A 77 -2.57 -20.56 15.70
CA PHE A 77 -1.85 -20.86 14.45
C PHE A 77 -1.95 -19.78 13.38
N TRP A 78 -2.74 -18.71 13.60
CA TRP A 78 -2.96 -17.67 12.59
C TRP A 78 -3.22 -16.31 13.22
N TYR A 79 -3.01 -15.26 12.42
CA TYR A 79 -3.41 -13.90 12.76
C TYR A 79 -4.83 -13.62 12.25
N TYR A 80 -5.56 -12.74 12.95
CA TYR A 80 -6.89 -12.29 12.55
C TYR A 80 -7.12 -10.85 12.96
N PHE A 81 -8.06 -10.21 12.31
CA PHE A 81 -8.52 -8.88 12.68
C PHE A 81 -9.67 -8.95 13.69
N GLU A 82 -9.67 -8.01 14.61
CA GLU A 82 -10.75 -7.78 15.55
C GLU A 82 -11.04 -6.29 15.63
N THR A 83 -12.32 -5.91 15.74
CA THR A 83 -12.70 -4.49 15.89
C THR A 83 -12.03 -3.88 17.12
N ASN A 84 -11.26 -2.82 16.91
CA ASN A 84 -10.63 -2.06 17.98
C ASN A 84 -11.66 -1.12 18.63
N ARG A 85 -11.83 -1.23 19.94
CA ARG A 85 -12.74 -0.37 20.74
C ARG A 85 -12.00 0.68 21.57
N LYS A 86 -10.68 0.71 21.48
CA LYS A 86 -9.87 1.70 22.17
C LYS A 86 -10.09 3.09 21.56
N PRO A 87 -9.83 4.15 22.32
CA PRO A 87 -9.89 5.50 21.79
C PRO A 87 -9.07 5.68 20.51
N THR A 88 -9.52 6.58 19.64
CA THR A 88 -8.77 6.99 18.44
C THR A 88 -7.32 7.28 18.80
N PRO A 89 -6.34 6.88 17.97
CA PRO A 89 -4.94 7.14 18.25
C PRO A 89 -4.68 8.65 18.26
N LYS A 90 -3.75 9.10 19.09
CA LYS A 90 -3.37 10.50 19.15
C LYS A 90 -2.58 10.90 17.90
N VAL A 91 -2.90 12.08 17.37
CA VAL A 91 -2.05 12.77 16.40
C VAL A 91 -0.84 13.30 17.14
N LEU A 92 0.35 13.00 16.64
CA LEU A 92 1.62 13.35 17.27
C LEU A 92 2.50 14.19 16.33
N PRO A 93 3.35 15.07 16.87
CA PRO A 93 4.41 15.66 16.04
C PRO A 93 5.34 14.56 15.51
N GLU A 94 5.89 14.76 14.32
CA GLU A 94 6.90 13.87 13.77
C GLU A 94 8.22 14.05 14.51
N ASN A 95 8.59 13.08 15.31
CA ASN A 95 9.81 13.10 16.13
C ASN A 95 10.69 11.87 15.95
N THR A 96 10.35 11.02 14.99
CA THR A 96 11.08 9.78 14.68
C THR A 96 11.27 9.65 13.18
N TYR A 97 12.14 8.74 12.77
CA TYR A 97 12.28 8.40 11.35
C TYR A 97 10.95 7.89 10.78
N PRO A 98 10.66 8.19 9.50
CA PRO A 98 9.47 7.69 8.82
C PRO A 98 9.49 6.15 8.72
N CYS A 99 8.30 5.56 8.66
CA CYS A 99 8.08 4.12 8.48
C CYS A 99 8.66 3.23 9.59
N MET A 100 8.90 3.77 10.79
CA MET A 100 9.29 2.98 11.96
C MET A 100 8.16 2.03 12.38
N TYR A 101 8.53 0.92 13.02
CA TYR A 101 7.57 -0.02 13.58
C TYR A 101 6.49 0.69 14.43
N ILE A 102 5.24 0.32 14.22
CA ILE A 102 4.11 0.84 14.99
C ILE A 102 3.88 -0.07 16.18
N ASN A 103 4.32 0.38 17.37
CA ASN A 103 4.14 -0.39 18.59
C ASN A 103 2.64 -0.36 19.02
N PRO A 104 1.96 -1.52 19.05
CA PRO A 104 0.54 -1.58 19.38
C PRO A 104 0.25 -1.15 20.83
N TYR A 105 1.19 -1.28 21.74
CA TYR A 105 1.01 -0.90 23.15
C TYR A 105 0.95 0.61 23.35
N THR A 106 1.64 1.39 22.51
CA THR A 106 1.68 2.85 22.62
C THR A 106 0.71 3.56 21.68
N ASN A 107 0.06 2.82 20.78
CA ASN A 107 -0.83 3.36 19.75
C ASN A 107 -2.27 2.83 19.86
N ASN A 108 -2.74 2.52 21.05
CA ASN A 108 -4.08 1.96 21.28
C ASN A 108 -4.42 0.74 20.41
N GLU A 109 -3.43 -0.08 20.05
CA GLU A 109 -3.53 -1.24 19.15
C GLU A 109 -3.99 -0.90 17.71
N TYR A 110 -3.94 0.37 17.29
CA TYR A 110 -4.17 0.73 15.89
C TYR A 110 -2.95 0.38 15.01
N LEU A 111 -3.22 -0.03 13.80
CA LEU A 111 -2.22 -0.48 12.82
C LEU A 111 -1.78 0.66 11.89
N PHE A 112 -2.09 1.87 12.25
CA PHE A 112 -1.67 3.09 11.57
C PHE A 112 -1.40 4.19 12.61
N ARG A 113 -0.66 5.21 12.21
CA ARG A 113 -0.50 6.44 12.98
C ARG A 113 -0.59 7.66 12.07
N VAL A 114 -1.04 8.77 12.65
CA VAL A 114 -1.06 10.08 12.00
C VAL A 114 -0.07 10.98 12.73
N THR A 115 0.87 11.53 11.98
CA THR A 115 1.83 12.51 12.49
C THR A 115 1.79 13.78 11.65
N TYR A 116 2.32 14.86 12.18
CA TYR A 116 2.43 16.12 11.44
C TYR A 116 3.82 16.74 11.64
N TYR A 117 4.26 17.48 10.63
CA TYR A 117 5.45 18.29 10.67
C TYR A 117 5.21 19.56 9.85
N GLU A 118 5.29 20.72 10.48
CA GLU A 118 5.02 22.00 9.82
C GLU A 118 3.70 21.98 9.04
N LYS A 119 3.76 22.01 7.72
CA LYS A 119 2.62 22.04 6.79
C LYS A 119 2.21 20.65 6.29
N ARG A 120 2.82 19.58 6.80
CA ARG A 120 2.67 18.23 6.28
C ARG A 120 1.93 17.33 7.26
N ILE A 121 0.89 16.65 6.75
CA ILE A 121 0.21 15.55 7.43
C ILE A 121 0.80 14.24 6.89
N ASN A 122 1.22 13.36 7.78
CA ASN A 122 1.73 12.03 7.44
C ASN A 122 0.75 10.97 7.95
N LEU A 123 0.42 10.02 7.09
CA LEU A 123 -0.27 8.79 7.43
C LEU A 123 0.72 7.63 7.24
N GLU A 124 1.01 6.92 8.30
CA GLU A 124 1.82 5.70 8.26
C GLU A 124 0.95 4.50 8.59
N VAL A 125 1.07 3.47 7.78
CA VAL A 125 0.20 2.30 7.85
C VAL A 125 1.04 1.03 7.85
N PHE A 126 0.78 0.13 8.78
CA PHE A 126 1.27 -1.23 8.72
C PHE A 126 0.54 -1.97 7.59
N HIS A 127 1.30 -2.47 6.64
CA HIS A 127 0.76 -2.96 5.35
C HIS A 127 -0.21 -4.16 5.49
N VAL A 128 -0.28 -4.77 6.68
CA VAL A 128 -1.31 -5.77 7.00
C VAL A 128 -2.73 -5.21 6.85
N LEU A 129 -2.91 -3.91 7.11
CA LEU A 129 -4.22 -3.27 7.18
C LEU A 129 -4.82 -3.01 5.79
N THR A 130 -4.03 -2.39 4.92
CA THR A 130 -4.47 -1.92 3.61
C THR A 130 -3.28 -1.64 2.70
N ASP A 131 -3.54 -1.53 1.40
CA ASP A 131 -2.55 -1.07 0.41
C ASP A 131 -2.57 0.45 0.22
N GLY A 132 -1.68 0.94 -0.66
CA GLY A 132 -1.56 2.35 -0.96
C GLY A 132 -2.85 3.01 -1.46
N SER A 133 -3.72 2.29 -2.17
CA SER A 133 -4.98 2.84 -2.67
C SER A 133 -5.99 3.06 -1.53
N GLY A 134 -6.14 2.08 -0.64
CA GLY A 134 -7.02 2.22 0.53
C GLY A 134 -6.53 3.29 1.50
N ALA A 135 -5.20 3.36 1.73
CA ALA A 135 -4.62 4.40 2.58
C ALA A 135 -4.74 5.80 1.96
N LEU A 136 -4.60 5.92 0.64
CA LEU A 136 -4.80 7.20 -0.06
C LEU A 136 -6.23 7.71 0.08
N THR A 137 -7.22 6.82 0.01
CA THR A 137 -8.63 7.17 0.23
C THR A 137 -8.84 7.71 1.66
N PHE A 138 -8.26 7.04 2.65
CA PHE A 138 -8.32 7.50 4.03
C PHE A 138 -7.63 8.86 4.23
N LEU A 139 -6.42 9.04 3.69
CA LEU A 139 -5.66 10.29 3.80
C LEU A 139 -6.38 11.47 3.13
N LYS A 140 -6.98 11.25 1.95
CA LYS A 140 -7.78 12.28 1.26
C LYS A 140 -8.94 12.73 2.11
N GLU A 141 -9.67 11.79 2.71
CA GLU A 141 -10.81 12.12 3.55
C GLU A 141 -10.39 12.83 4.84
N LEU A 142 -9.33 12.34 5.50
CA LEU A 142 -8.76 12.99 6.68
C LEU A 142 -8.35 14.44 6.37
N THR A 143 -7.66 14.65 5.25
CA THR A 143 -7.24 15.98 4.82
C THR A 143 -8.43 16.88 4.50
N TYR A 144 -9.43 16.36 3.83
CA TYR A 144 -10.65 17.10 3.51
C TYR A 144 -11.40 17.54 4.76
N GLN A 145 -11.59 16.63 5.74
CA GLN A 145 -12.25 17.00 7.01
C GLN A 145 -11.40 17.97 7.83
N TYR A 146 -10.08 17.86 7.82
CA TYR A 146 -9.18 18.82 8.43
C TYR A 146 -9.38 20.22 7.83
N LEU A 147 -9.36 20.33 6.50
CA LEU A 147 -9.56 21.59 5.80
C LEU A 147 -10.93 22.18 6.08
N ARG A 148 -11.99 21.38 6.18
CA ARG A 148 -13.33 21.87 6.58
C ARG A 148 -13.41 22.42 8.00
N TYR A 149 -12.56 21.96 8.91
CA TYR A 149 -12.44 22.57 10.23
C TYR A 149 -11.64 23.86 10.18
N LYS A 150 -10.57 23.90 9.41
CA LYS A 150 -9.71 25.09 9.27
C LYS A 150 -10.36 26.19 8.44
N HIS A 151 -11.13 25.82 7.42
CA HIS A 151 -11.81 26.68 6.47
C HIS A 151 -13.32 26.39 6.45
N PRO A 152 -14.11 27.01 7.35
CA PRO A 152 -15.54 26.71 7.48
C PRO A 152 -16.36 26.96 6.21
N GLU A 153 -15.91 27.82 5.30
CA GLU A 153 -16.53 28.08 4.00
C GLU A 153 -16.60 26.82 3.12
N LEU A 154 -15.66 25.89 3.27
CA LEU A 154 -15.67 24.61 2.54
C LEU A 154 -16.85 23.70 2.95
N LYS A 155 -17.50 23.96 4.08
CA LYS A 155 -18.70 23.21 4.49
C LYS A 155 -19.89 23.44 3.56
N LYS A 156 -19.90 24.56 2.83
CA LYS A 156 -20.93 24.89 1.85
C LYS A 156 -20.78 24.12 0.53
N LEU A 157 -19.61 23.57 0.28
CA LEU A 157 -19.35 22.73 -0.88
C LEU A 157 -19.91 21.33 -0.61
N ASN A 158 -20.99 20.96 -1.29
CA ASN A 158 -21.67 19.66 -1.16
C ASN A 158 -20.86 18.49 -1.79
N ASN A 159 -19.56 18.64 -1.97
CA ASN A 159 -18.70 17.57 -2.46
C ASN A 159 -18.43 16.59 -1.31
N HIS A 160 -19.34 15.65 -1.11
CA HIS A 160 -19.18 14.59 -0.12
C HIS A 160 -18.21 13.53 -0.62
N VAL A 161 -17.05 13.43 0.00
CA VAL A 161 -16.17 12.27 -0.12
C VAL A 161 -16.58 11.18 0.86
N LEU A 162 -17.14 11.55 2.03
CA LEU A 162 -17.77 10.64 2.98
C LEU A 162 -19.16 10.19 2.47
N GLN A 163 -19.17 9.39 1.42
CA GLN A 163 -20.34 8.56 1.17
C GLN A 163 -20.21 7.30 2.03
N ALA A 164 -21.30 6.93 2.70
CA ALA A 164 -21.36 5.72 3.52
C ALA A 164 -20.93 4.46 2.74
N GLU A 165 -20.97 4.51 1.44
CA GLU A 165 -20.58 3.47 0.49
C GLU A 165 -19.07 3.28 0.36
N THR A 166 -18.24 4.31 0.59
CA THR A 166 -16.77 4.19 0.51
C THR A 166 -16.15 3.49 1.72
N SER A 167 -16.83 3.47 2.85
CA SER A 167 -16.33 2.87 4.08
C SER A 167 -16.60 1.36 4.18
N LEU A 168 -17.46 0.83 3.35
CA LEU A 168 -18.15 -0.42 3.61
C LEU A 168 -17.58 -1.61 2.86
N ASP A 169 -16.73 -1.42 1.88
CA ASP A 169 -16.18 -2.56 1.18
C ASP A 169 -14.96 -3.15 1.89
N SER A 170 -15.27 -3.88 2.97
CA SER A 170 -14.32 -4.76 3.66
C SER A 170 -14.28 -6.16 3.00
N GLU A 171 -14.75 -6.29 1.76
CA GLU A 171 -14.76 -7.53 1.03
C GLU A 171 -13.33 -8.00 0.72
N ASP A 172 -13.06 -9.28 0.90
CA ASP A 172 -11.84 -9.91 0.40
C ASP A 172 -11.98 -10.18 -1.10
N SER A 173 -11.55 -9.21 -1.91
CA SER A 173 -11.65 -9.28 -3.36
C SER A 173 -10.75 -10.35 -3.99
N TYR A 174 -9.74 -10.85 -3.29
CA TYR A 174 -9.00 -12.03 -3.74
C TYR A 174 -9.87 -13.27 -3.71
N VAL A 175 -10.65 -13.47 -2.64
CA VAL A 175 -11.57 -14.62 -2.51
C VAL A 175 -12.65 -14.58 -3.57
N LYS A 176 -13.24 -13.40 -3.79
CA LYS A 176 -14.31 -13.20 -4.79
C LYS A 176 -13.86 -13.53 -6.20
N ASN A 177 -12.64 -13.19 -6.55
CA ASN A 177 -12.11 -13.34 -7.90
C ASN A 177 -11.24 -14.59 -8.09
N TYR A 178 -11.09 -15.43 -7.06
CA TYR A 178 -10.27 -16.65 -7.11
C TYR A 178 -10.80 -17.68 -8.11
N LYS A 179 -9.91 -18.23 -8.94
CA LYS A 179 -10.20 -19.36 -9.82
C LYS A 179 -9.29 -20.56 -9.51
N LYS A 180 -9.87 -21.71 -9.31
CA LYS A 180 -9.18 -22.98 -8.96
C LYS A 180 -8.24 -23.50 -10.05
N SER A 181 -8.32 -22.98 -11.26
CA SER A 181 -7.62 -23.50 -12.46
C SER A 181 -6.20 -22.95 -12.66
N ALA A 182 -5.69 -22.11 -11.77
CA ALA A 182 -4.35 -21.53 -11.89
C ALA A 182 -3.28 -22.64 -11.73
N LYS A 183 -2.77 -23.14 -12.85
CA LYS A 183 -1.66 -24.10 -12.88
C LYS A 183 -0.34 -23.35 -12.84
N LYS A 184 0.57 -23.77 -11.94
CA LYS A 184 1.98 -23.35 -11.75
C LYS A 184 2.23 -21.85 -11.64
N GLY A 185 2.85 -21.49 -10.52
CA GLY A 185 3.33 -20.15 -10.26
C GLY A 185 4.38 -19.66 -11.23
N TYR A 186 4.52 -18.38 -11.28
CA TYR A 186 5.56 -17.67 -11.99
C TYR A 186 6.91 -17.97 -11.31
N LYS A 187 7.82 -18.61 -12.03
CA LYS A 187 9.20 -18.86 -11.55
C LYS A 187 10.07 -17.70 -12.02
N THR A 188 10.57 -16.90 -11.09
CA THR A 188 11.54 -15.86 -11.38
C THR A 188 12.97 -16.39 -11.31
N GLU A 189 13.83 -15.93 -12.19
CA GLU A 189 15.29 -16.14 -12.07
C GLU A 189 15.83 -15.31 -10.90
N LYS A 190 16.92 -15.77 -10.29
CA LYS A 190 17.62 -15.00 -9.25
C LYS A 190 18.22 -13.74 -9.89
N ALA A 191 17.79 -12.58 -9.42
CA ALA A 191 18.24 -11.29 -9.94
C ALA A 191 19.62 -10.89 -9.41
N VAL A 192 20.19 -9.86 -10.04
CA VAL A 192 21.38 -9.16 -9.53
C VAL A 192 21.05 -8.56 -8.18
N ILE A 193 21.92 -8.78 -7.20
CA ILE A 193 21.84 -8.14 -5.89
C ILE A 193 22.81 -6.95 -5.89
N ILE A 194 22.27 -5.75 -5.78
CA ILE A 194 23.07 -4.53 -5.66
C ILE A 194 23.74 -4.53 -4.28
N LYS A 195 25.06 -4.47 -4.27
CA LYS A 195 25.86 -4.36 -3.06
C LYS A 195 26.33 -2.92 -2.87
N GLY A 196 26.45 -2.46 -1.65
CA GLY A 196 26.94 -1.13 -1.31
C GLY A 196 27.14 -1.00 0.21
N GLU A 197 27.61 0.15 0.64
CA GLU A 197 27.70 0.49 2.04
C GLU A 197 26.32 0.55 2.67
N LYS A 198 26.18 -0.05 3.85
CA LYS A 198 24.93 -0.03 4.59
C LYS A 198 24.94 1.17 5.53
N LEU A 199 23.83 1.89 5.58
CA LEU A 199 23.61 2.86 6.64
C LEU A 199 23.56 2.17 8.01
N PRO A 200 23.88 2.87 9.11
CA PRO A 200 23.71 2.35 10.47
C PRO A 200 22.28 1.82 10.68
N VAL A 201 22.14 0.89 11.61
CA VAL A 201 20.83 0.32 11.98
C VAL A 201 19.84 1.44 12.32
N ASN A 202 18.63 1.34 11.80
CA ASN A 202 17.55 2.34 11.91
C ASN A 202 17.80 3.68 11.21
N ASN A 203 18.84 3.80 10.40
CA ASN A 203 19.04 4.96 9.55
C ASN A 203 18.66 4.65 8.10
N PHE A 204 18.05 5.61 7.44
CA PHE A 204 17.82 5.59 5.99
C PHE A 204 17.81 7.01 5.43
N GLY A 205 18.21 7.14 4.18
CA GLY A 205 18.14 8.38 3.42
C GLY A 205 16.89 8.43 2.57
N ILE A 206 16.36 9.63 2.36
CA ILE A 206 15.26 9.88 1.43
C ILE A 206 15.74 10.88 0.38
N ILE A 207 15.54 10.53 -0.88
CA ILE A 207 15.80 11.42 -2.01
C ILE A 207 14.46 11.76 -2.64
N HIS A 208 14.14 13.07 -2.74
CA HIS A 208 12.94 13.56 -3.41
C HIS A 208 13.30 14.05 -4.81
N GLY A 209 12.64 13.48 -5.82
CA GLY A 209 12.68 13.98 -7.20
C GLY A 209 11.35 14.62 -7.58
N TYR A 210 11.38 15.83 -8.09
CA TYR A 210 10.19 16.53 -8.57
C TYR A 210 10.22 16.61 -10.09
N LEU A 211 9.18 16.09 -10.72
CA LEU A 211 9.06 16.04 -12.17
C LEU A 211 7.75 16.71 -12.61
N ASN A 212 7.82 17.52 -13.64
CA ASN A 212 6.63 18.07 -14.27
C ASN A 212 5.87 16.96 -14.98
N VAL A 213 4.59 16.78 -14.60
CA VAL A 213 3.76 15.67 -15.14
C VAL A 213 3.55 15.80 -16.65
N ALA A 214 3.38 17.02 -17.18
CA ALA A 214 3.19 17.23 -18.61
C ALA A 214 4.45 16.88 -19.41
N GLU A 215 5.62 17.29 -18.91
CA GLU A 215 6.90 17.01 -19.54
C GLU A 215 7.24 15.52 -19.52
N ILE A 216 7.14 14.86 -18.36
CA ILE A 216 7.42 13.42 -18.27
C ILE A 216 6.44 12.60 -19.10
N LYS A 217 5.17 13.02 -19.21
CA LYS A 217 4.18 12.39 -20.09
C LYS A 217 4.52 12.55 -21.56
N ALA A 218 5.05 13.72 -21.96
CA ALA A 218 5.52 13.95 -23.32
C ALA A 218 6.72 13.07 -23.66
N VAL A 219 7.69 12.95 -22.73
CA VAL A 219 8.83 12.05 -22.88
C VAL A 219 8.37 10.60 -22.99
N ALA A 220 7.48 10.14 -22.10
CA ALA A 220 6.96 8.78 -22.16
C ALA A 220 6.29 8.46 -23.50
N LYS A 221 5.48 9.39 -24.02
CA LYS A 221 4.84 9.25 -25.34
C LYS A 221 5.84 9.16 -26.50
N LYS A 222 6.97 9.88 -26.42
CA LYS A 222 8.02 9.81 -27.45
C LYS A 222 8.55 8.40 -27.63
N TYR A 223 8.61 7.60 -26.55
CA TYR A 223 9.05 6.21 -26.54
C TYR A 223 7.88 5.21 -26.57
N ASP A 224 6.67 5.67 -26.80
CA ASP A 224 5.44 4.83 -26.74
C ASP A 224 5.31 4.08 -25.40
N LEU A 225 5.52 4.79 -24.29
CA LEU A 225 5.50 4.26 -22.93
C LEU A 225 4.45 4.97 -22.07
N THR A 226 4.00 4.29 -21.02
CA THR A 226 3.37 4.93 -19.88
C THR A 226 4.45 5.58 -18.99
N ILE A 227 4.06 6.54 -18.15
CA ILE A 227 4.98 7.16 -17.18
C ILE A 227 5.62 6.08 -16.28
N ASN A 228 4.84 5.10 -15.84
CA ASN A 228 5.37 4.00 -15.01
C ASN A 228 6.44 3.18 -15.75
N GLN A 229 6.16 2.78 -16.99
CA GLN A 229 7.14 2.03 -17.81
C GLN A 229 8.42 2.83 -18.05
N LEU A 230 8.29 4.14 -18.32
CA LEU A 230 9.45 5.03 -18.47
C LEU A 230 10.29 5.08 -17.20
N LEU A 231 9.67 5.33 -16.03
CA LEU A 231 10.38 5.43 -14.75
C LEU A 231 11.06 4.10 -14.37
N VAL A 232 10.35 2.98 -14.49
CA VAL A 232 10.89 1.65 -14.21
C VAL A 232 12.01 1.30 -15.18
N GLY A 233 11.84 1.58 -16.47
CA GLY A 233 12.85 1.35 -17.49
C GLY A 233 14.12 2.19 -17.27
N THR A 234 13.92 3.48 -16.93
CA THR A 234 15.03 4.37 -16.57
C THR A 234 15.80 3.89 -15.34
N PHE A 235 15.06 3.41 -14.32
CA PHE A 235 15.69 2.82 -13.14
C PHE A 235 16.52 1.58 -13.48
N ILE A 236 15.98 0.66 -14.27
CA ILE A 236 16.70 -0.54 -14.74
C ILE A 236 17.92 -0.15 -15.58
N TRP A 237 17.77 0.83 -16.48
CA TRP A 237 18.88 1.39 -17.25
C TRP A 237 19.97 1.95 -16.36
N SER A 238 19.61 2.69 -15.32
CA SER A 238 20.57 3.26 -14.37
C SER A 238 21.37 2.18 -13.66
N VAL A 239 20.70 1.09 -13.23
CA VAL A 239 21.39 -0.06 -12.63
C VAL A 239 22.32 -0.75 -13.66
N TYR A 240 21.87 -0.95 -14.88
CA TYR A 240 22.68 -1.54 -15.94
C TYR A 240 23.93 -0.70 -16.24
N LYS A 241 23.74 0.61 -16.40
CA LYS A 241 24.81 1.54 -16.73
C LYS A 241 25.78 1.75 -15.56
N GLU A 242 25.26 2.08 -14.39
CA GLU A 242 26.09 2.55 -13.27
C GLU A 242 26.63 1.40 -12.40
N TYR A 243 25.85 0.34 -12.21
CA TYR A 243 26.25 -0.78 -11.37
C TYR A 243 26.91 -1.91 -12.18
N LEU A 244 26.33 -2.34 -13.31
CA LEU A 244 26.90 -3.37 -14.18
C LEU A 244 27.90 -2.82 -15.21
N LYS A 245 28.06 -1.50 -15.30
CA LYS A 245 28.98 -0.84 -16.26
C LYS A 245 28.76 -1.25 -17.71
N CYS A 246 27.50 -1.45 -18.08
CA CYS A 246 27.08 -1.94 -19.40
C CYS A 246 27.65 -3.31 -19.78
N MET A 247 28.11 -4.10 -18.82
CA MET A 247 28.65 -5.43 -19.08
C MET A 247 27.55 -6.48 -19.19
N PRO A 248 27.71 -7.49 -20.06
CA PRO A 248 26.81 -8.63 -20.09
C PRO A 248 26.86 -9.44 -18.79
N GLY A 249 25.79 -10.17 -18.49
CA GLY A 249 25.70 -10.95 -17.26
C GLY A 249 24.64 -12.03 -17.29
N ASP A 250 24.86 -13.09 -16.51
CA ASP A 250 23.98 -14.25 -16.44
C ASP A 250 22.69 -13.99 -15.65
N LYS A 251 22.68 -12.95 -14.81
CA LYS A 251 21.55 -12.62 -13.94
C LYS A 251 20.79 -11.42 -14.46
N PRO A 252 19.44 -11.45 -14.42
CA PRO A 252 18.64 -10.31 -14.79
C PRO A 252 18.68 -9.21 -13.73
N ILE A 253 18.49 -7.95 -14.16
CA ILE A 253 18.03 -6.87 -13.32
C ILE A 253 16.51 -7.01 -13.26
N SER A 254 15.95 -7.03 -12.05
CA SER A 254 14.51 -7.16 -11.85
C SER A 254 14.00 -6.07 -10.89
N ALA A 255 12.94 -5.39 -11.30
CA ALA A 255 12.24 -4.41 -10.46
C ALA A 255 10.80 -4.90 -10.19
N CYS A 256 10.43 -4.95 -8.91
CA CYS A 256 9.07 -5.29 -8.49
C CYS A 256 8.13 -4.09 -8.69
N VAL A 257 7.06 -4.28 -9.43
CA VAL A 257 6.05 -3.27 -9.75
C VAL A 257 4.71 -3.70 -9.16
N PRO A 258 4.25 -3.11 -8.07
CA PRO A 258 2.92 -3.41 -7.54
C PRO A 258 1.83 -2.83 -8.46
N VAL A 259 0.85 -3.67 -8.77
CA VAL A 259 -0.26 -3.37 -9.69
C VAL A 259 -1.57 -3.36 -8.92
N ASN A 260 -2.26 -2.23 -8.91
CA ASN A 260 -3.61 -2.13 -8.34
C ASN A 260 -4.58 -2.99 -9.17
N LEU A 261 -5.22 -3.98 -8.53
CA LEU A 261 -6.13 -4.91 -9.20
C LEU A 261 -7.55 -4.38 -9.36
N ARG A 262 -7.94 -3.33 -8.64
CA ARG A 262 -9.32 -2.82 -8.61
C ARG A 262 -9.87 -2.49 -10.01
N PRO A 263 -9.13 -1.80 -10.89
CA PRO A 263 -9.62 -1.50 -12.24
C PRO A 263 -9.83 -2.75 -13.11
N TYR A 264 -9.08 -3.81 -12.86
CA TYR A 264 -9.16 -5.05 -13.65
C TYR A 264 -10.31 -5.97 -13.21
N PHE A 265 -10.74 -5.86 -11.94
CA PHE A 265 -11.70 -6.78 -11.33
C PHE A 265 -12.93 -6.09 -10.76
N ASN A 266 -13.14 -4.81 -11.09
CA ASN A 266 -14.27 -4.00 -10.65
C ASN A 266 -14.53 -4.14 -9.15
N SER A 267 -13.54 -3.76 -8.35
CA SER A 267 -13.56 -3.84 -6.89
C SER A 267 -13.36 -2.45 -6.29
N ASP A 268 -14.10 -2.15 -5.22
CA ASP A 268 -13.97 -0.92 -4.43
C ASP A 268 -13.40 -1.19 -3.03
N THR A 269 -12.85 -2.39 -2.81
CA THR A 269 -12.33 -2.80 -1.49
C THR A 269 -11.27 -1.84 -0.98
N THR A 270 -11.33 -1.54 0.32
CA THR A 270 -10.28 -0.80 1.03
C THR A 270 -9.22 -1.70 1.66
N LYS A 271 -9.37 -3.04 1.60
CA LYS A 271 -8.33 -4.01 1.96
C LYS A 271 -7.23 -4.06 0.90
N ASN A 272 -6.17 -4.83 1.17
CA ASN A 272 -5.16 -5.08 0.14
C ASN A 272 -5.78 -5.78 -1.07
N PHE A 273 -5.58 -5.21 -2.25
CA PHE A 273 -5.94 -5.83 -3.50
C PHE A 273 -4.99 -5.41 -4.62
N PHE A 274 -3.82 -6.01 -4.62
CA PHE A 274 -2.77 -5.77 -5.60
C PHE A 274 -2.06 -7.07 -5.99
N ALA A 275 -1.39 -7.07 -7.12
CA ALA A 275 -0.43 -8.10 -7.53
C ALA A 275 0.93 -7.45 -7.75
N VAL A 276 1.97 -8.26 -7.81
CA VAL A 276 3.32 -7.78 -8.13
C VAL A 276 3.72 -8.31 -9.49
N ALA A 277 3.95 -7.42 -10.45
CA ALA A 277 4.61 -7.71 -11.70
C ALA A 277 6.12 -7.48 -11.55
N SER A 278 6.92 -8.21 -12.31
CA SER A 278 8.38 -8.06 -12.30
C SER A 278 8.85 -7.52 -13.65
N ALA A 279 9.31 -6.28 -13.69
CA ALA A 279 10.01 -5.76 -14.84
C ALA A 279 11.40 -6.41 -14.89
N VAL A 280 11.68 -7.16 -15.94
CA VAL A 280 12.90 -7.98 -16.07
C VAL A 280 13.70 -7.54 -17.28
N PHE A 281 14.99 -7.28 -17.07
CA PHE A 281 15.95 -7.05 -18.12
C PHE A 281 17.18 -7.91 -17.88
N LYS A 282 17.54 -8.79 -18.85
CA LYS A 282 18.73 -9.65 -18.78
C LYS A 282 19.73 -9.19 -19.82
N PRO A 283 20.91 -8.66 -19.42
CA PRO A 283 21.91 -8.17 -20.34
C PRO A 283 22.72 -9.34 -20.91
N THR A 284 22.23 -9.96 -21.99
CA THR A 284 22.87 -11.13 -22.63
C THR A 284 23.77 -10.75 -23.79
N GLU A 285 23.64 -9.54 -24.35
CA GLU A 285 24.44 -9.02 -25.44
C GLU A 285 25.55 -8.10 -24.95
N ASP A 286 26.54 -7.83 -25.78
CA ASP A 286 27.71 -7.02 -25.42
C ASP A 286 27.35 -5.60 -25.00
N SER A 287 26.29 -5.02 -25.57
CA SER A 287 25.79 -3.70 -25.20
C SER A 287 24.32 -3.51 -25.55
N TYR A 288 23.67 -2.63 -24.82
CA TYR A 288 22.30 -2.19 -25.08
C TYR A 288 22.23 -0.66 -25.07
N THR A 289 21.38 -0.10 -25.92
CA THR A 289 21.01 1.33 -25.83
C THR A 289 19.93 1.54 -24.80
N TYR A 290 19.73 2.80 -24.40
CA TYR A 290 18.64 3.18 -23.48
C TYR A 290 17.26 2.76 -24.03
N GLU A 291 17.03 2.99 -25.32
CA GLU A 291 15.78 2.68 -26.01
C GLU A 291 15.52 1.16 -26.03
N GLN A 292 16.55 0.35 -26.26
CA GLN A 292 16.42 -1.11 -26.22
C GLN A 292 16.00 -1.60 -24.83
N VAL A 293 16.61 -1.06 -23.77
CA VAL A 293 16.25 -1.44 -22.40
C VAL A 293 14.80 -1.02 -22.08
N LEU A 294 14.38 0.18 -22.51
CA LEU A 294 13.00 0.63 -22.34
C LEU A 294 12.01 -0.29 -23.07
N ALA A 295 12.32 -0.71 -24.29
CA ALA A 295 11.47 -1.61 -25.06
C ALA A 295 11.35 -3.00 -24.41
N ILE A 296 12.45 -3.57 -23.90
CA ILE A 296 12.46 -4.85 -23.19
C ILE A 296 11.64 -4.78 -21.91
N VAL A 297 11.79 -3.70 -21.14
CA VAL A 297 11.03 -3.48 -19.90
C VAL A 297 9.54 -3.31 -20.19
N LYS A 298 9.17 -2.56 -21.23
CA LYS A 298 7.79 -2.43 -21.70
C LYS A 298 7.19 -3.80 -21.98
N GLU A 299 7.84 -4.59 -22.83
CA GLU A 299 7.38 -5.92 -23.21
C GLU A 299 7.22 -6.85 -22.00
N SER A 300 8.21 -6.83 -21.08
CA SER A 300 8.18 -7.62 -19.84
C SER A 300 6.97 -7.28 -18.96
N LEU A 301 6.62 -6.00 -18.84
CA LEU A 301 5.46 -5.57 -18.05
C LEU A 301 4.14 -5.85 -18.77
N GLU A 302 4.03 -5.57 -20.06
CA GLU A 302 2.80 -5.78 -20.84
C GLU A 302 2.39 -7.25 -20.88
N LYS A 303 3.33 -8.16 -20.99
CA LYS A 303 3.07 -9.62 -20.91
C LYS A 303 2.47 -10.04 -19.57
N GLN A 304 2.79 -9.35 -18.48
CA GLN A 304 2.35 -9.72 -17.14
C GLN A 304 1.09 -8.97 -16.70
N ILE A 305 0.95 -7.69 -17.10
CA ILE A 305 -0.15 -6.81 -16.65
C ILE A 305 -1.36 -6.96 -17.60
N THR A 306 -1.83 -8.18 -17.74
CA THR A 306 -3.11 -8.49 -18.37
C THR A 306 -4.07 -9.04 -17.33
N ARG A 307 -5.39 -8.83 -17.51
CA ARG A 307 -6.40 -9.34 -16.57
C ARG A 307 -6.21 -10.84 -16.31
N GLU A 308 -5.96 -11.63 -17.36
CA GLU A 308 -5.79 -13.08 -17.27
C GLU A 308 -4.54 -13.47 -16.45
N ASN A 309 -3.40 -12.81 -16.71
CA ASN A 309 -2.16 -13.12 -16.01
C ASN A 309 -2.18 -12.62 -14.56
N LEU A 310 -2.77 -11.45 -14.30
CA LEU A 310 -3.00 -10.95 -12.94
C LEU A 310 -3.90 -11.91 -12.14
N GLU A 311 -4.96 -12.45 -12.75
CA GLU A 311 -5.83 -13.45 -12.13
C GLU A 311 -5.06 -14.74 -11.79
N LYS A 312 -4.21 -15.22 -12.70
CA LYS A 312 -3.34 -16.38 -12.45
C LYS A 312 -2.38 -16.14 -11.29
N LEU A 313 -1.76 -14.94 -11.22
CA LEU A 313 -0.80 -14.58 -10.17
C LEU A 313 -1.43 -14.70 -8.77
N PHE A 314 -2.53 -14.00 -8.51
CA PHE A 314 -3.12 -14.07 -7.17
C PHE A 314 -3.84 -15.39 -6.89
N SER A 315 -4.41 -16.04 -7.90
CA SER A 315 -5.07 -17.34 -7.74
C SER A 315 -4.07 -18.45 -7.40
N TYR A 316 -2.84 -18.37 -7.89
CA TYR A 316 -1.77 -19.30 -7.52
C TYR A 316 -1.36 -19.15 -6.06
N MET A 317 -1.25 -17.94 -5.57
CA MET A 317 -0.86 -17.67 -4.17
C MET A 317 -1.94 -18.03 -3.15
N TYR A 318 -3.20 -18.11 -3.56
CA TYR A 318 -4.33 -18.35 -2.67
C TYR A 318 -4.33 -19.74 -2.00
N PRO A 319 -4.03 -20.87 -2.68
CA PRO A 319 -3.97 -22.20 -2.05
C PRO A 319 -2.86 -22.34 -1.01
N MET A 320 -1.77 -21.58 -1.13
CA MET A 320 -0.65 -21.61 -0.17
C MET A 320 -1.11 -21.20 1.24
N LYS A 321 -2.16 -20.38 1.34
CA LYS A 321 -2.81 -19.99 2.59
C LYS A 321 -3.42 -21.15 3.36
N ARG A 322 -3.84 -22.22 2.68
CA ARG A 322 -4.50 -23.40 3.29
C ARG A 322 -3.52 -24.39 3.93
N ILE A 323 -2.25 -24.35 3.57
CA ILE A 323 -1.28 -25.40 3.90
C ILE A 323 -0.35 -24.99 5.05
N GLY A 324 -0.39 -23.75 5.55
CA GLY A 324 0.55 -23.29 6.58
C GLY A 324 2.01 -23.20 6.11
N CYS A 325 2.27 -23.40 4.81
CA CYS A 325 3.61 -23.53 4.23
C CYS A 325 4.29 -22.23 3.82
N LEU A 326 3.74 -21.04 4.15
CA LEU A 326 4.37 -19.77 3.81
C LEU A 326 5.69 -19.51 4.56
N GLU A 327 5.91 -20.19 5.67
CA GLU A 327 7.17 -20.08 6.43
C GLU A 327 8.39 -20.66 5.68
N TRP A 328 8.19 -21.56 4.74
CA TRP A 328 9.28 -22.31 4.09
C TRP A 328 9.81 -21.69 2.79
N CYS A 329 9.02 -20.88 2.11
CA CYS A 329 9.39 -20.33 0.79
C CYS A 329 10.13 -18.98 0.85
N LEU A 330 10.21 -18.33 1.99
CA LEU A 330 10.84 -17.00 2.15
C LEU A 330 12.24 -17.05 2.77
N CYS A 331 12.69 -18.22 3.25
CA CYS A 331 14.01 -18.42 3.88
C CYS A 331 15.01 -19.18 3.01
N SER A 332 14.71 -19.48 1.76
CA SER A 332 15.65 -20.17 0.85
C SER A 332 16.08 -19.29 -0.33
#